data_4d3c3442e5af4cc59e20766146f2be18
#
_entry.id   4d3c3442e5af4cc59e20766146f2be18
#
_cell.length_a   1.000
_cell.length_b   1.000
_cell.length_c   1.000
_cell.angle_alpha   90.00
_cell.angle_beta   90.00
_cell.angle_gamma   90.00
#
_symmetry.space_group_name_H-M   'P 1'
#
loop_
_entity.id
_entity.type
_entity.pdbx_description
1 polymer ?
#
loop_
_entity_poly.entity_id
_entity_poly.type
_entity_poly.pdbx_seq_one_letter_code
_entity_poly.pdbx_strand_id
1 'polypeptide(L)'
;MIRTVVFIIAVGLCVTAVWAKDEKSIQKLRDALVALAPDVDPGEAELLSVTAHTASRSLAREYGLVWCPAFQNVLIHMGKRQRGYCGHYTRAIGERLKALKLKTLVLHWGAAFAGTIDENNCLVVTARNQPFEDGIVLDGWRRGGRLFWCALKKDSEYDSGVDAQWRASRHGSYGITAWKEDPLYTAWLHDYEHASQWQWHPAVR
;
A
#
# COMPACT_ATOMS: atom_id res chain seq x y z
N MET A 1 19.42 -25.07 -30.64
CA MET A 1 20.23 -24.26 -29.71
C MET A 1 19.90 -22.76 -29.76
N ILE A 2 19.72 -22.11 -30.91
CA ILE A 2 19.47 -20.66 -31.04
C ILE A 2 18.14 -20.21 -30.35
N ARG A 3 17.07 -20.99 -30.44
CA ARG A 3 15.76 -20.64 -29.83
C ARG A 3 15.80 -20.60 -28.29
N THR A 4 16.58 -21.45 -27.66
CA THR A 4 16.72 -21.51 -26.18
C THR A 4 17.52 -20.32 -25.65
N VAL A 5 18.55 -19.91 -26.38
CA VAL A 5 19.40 -18.75 -26.00
C VAL A 5 18.60 -17.46 -26.08
N VAL A 6 17.79 -17.26 -27.14
CA VAL A 6 16.95 -16.07 -27.28
C VAL A 6 15.91 -15.95 -26.15
N PHE A 7 15.34 -17.08 -25.69
CA PHE A 7 14.38 -17.08 -24.58
C PHE A 7 15.05 -16.70 -23.25
N ILE A 8 16.24 -17.20 -22.98
CA ILE A 8 17.01 -16.86 -21.75
C ILE A 8 17.39 -15.37 -21.74
N ILE A 9 17.81 -14.82 -22.87
CA ILE A 9 18.17 -13.39 -22.98
C ILE A 9 16.91 -12.51 -22.78
N ALA A 10 15.75 -12.87 -23.35
CA ALA A 10 14.53 -12.11 -23.20
C ALA A 10 14.01 -12.11 -21.75
N VAL A 11 14.09 -13.25 -21.06
CA VAL A 11 13.72 -13.35 -19.64
C VAL A 11 14.69 -12.54 -18.77
N GLY A 12 15.99 -12.60 -19.03
CA GLY A 12 17.01 -11.80 -18.33
C GLY A 12 16.76 -10.29 -18.46
N LEU A 13 16.45 -9.80 -19.67
CA LEU A 13 16.15 -8.38 -19.92
C LEU A 13 14.85 -7.92 -19.26
N CYS A 14 13.82 -8.76 -19.19
CA CYS A 14 12.58 -8.45 -18.48
C CYS A 14 12.80 -8.32 -16.96
N VAL A 15 13.59 -9.21 -16.37
CA VAL A 15 13.87 -9.17 -14.93
C VAL A 15 14.65 -7.91 -14.57
N THR A 16 15.71 -7.57 -15.30
CA THR A 16 16.50 -6.35 -15.05
C THR A 16 15.69 -5.07 -15.21
N ALA A 17 14.77 -5.00 -16.18
CA ALA A 17 13.91 -3.85 -16.38
C ALA A 17 12.88 -3.65 -15.25
N VAL A 18 12.38 -4.72 -14.64
CA VAL A 18 11.47 -4.65 -13.49
C VAL A 18 12.22 -4.15 -12.25
N TRP A 19 13.41 -4.67 -11.98
CA TRP A 19 14.26 -4.21 -10.87
C TRP A 19 14.63 -2.73 -11.00
N ALA A 20 15.03 -2.29 -12.19
CA ALA A 20 15.38 -0.90 -12.44
C ALA A 20 14.19 0.08 -12.24
N LYS A 21 12.96 -0.36 -12.51
CA LYS A 21 11.76 0.44 -12.24
C LYS A 21 11.45 0.55 -10.76
N ASP A 22 11.59 -0.54 -10.01
CA ASP A 22 11.36 -0.53 -8.57
C ASP A 22 12.45 0.28 -7.87
N GLU A 23 13.70 0.20 -8.29
CA GLU A 23 14.81 1.00 -7.74
C GLU A 23 14.57 2.51 -7.88
N LYS A 24 14.16 2.98 -9.06
CA LYS A 24 13.77 4.39 -9.26
C LYS A 24 12.58 4.79 -8.39
N SER A 25 11.62 3.89 -8.18
CA SER A 25 10.46 4.15 -7.33
C SER A 25 10.87 4.23 -5.87
N ILE A 26 11.77 3.34 -5.42
CA ILE A 26 12.33 3.34 -4.06
C ILE A 26 13.03 4.67 -3.77
N GLN A 27 13.93 5.11 -4.66
CA GLN A 27 14.65 6.38 -4.49
C GLN A 27 13.69 7.57 -4.42
N LYS A 28 12.70 7.63 -5.33
CA LYS A 28 11.70 8.70 -5.34
C LYS A 28 10.82 8.72 -4.10
N LEU A 29 10.42 7.56 -3.59
CA LEU A 29 9.65 7.47 -2.35
C LEU A 29 10.50 7.92 -1.17
N ARG A 30 11.76 7.47 -1.07
CA ARG A 30 12.69 7.94 -0.06
C ARG A 30 12.79 9.46 -0.05
N ASP A 31 13.03 10.06 -1.22
CA ASP A 31 13.16 11.52 -1.35
C ASP A 31 11.87 12.25 -0.96
N ALA A 32 10.71 11.69 -1.32
CA ALA A 32 9.41 12.23 -0.93
C ALA A 32 9.17 12.14 0.58
N LEU A 33 9.60 11.04 1.24
CA LEU A 33 9.51 10.89 2.70
C LEU A 33 10.42 11.88 3.42
N VAL A 34 11.67 12.04 2.96
CA VAL A 34 12.60 13.03 3.52
C VAL A 34 12.05 14.46 3.37
N ALA A 35 11.33 14.74 2.28
CA ALA A 35 10.74 16.04 2.04
C ALA A 35 9.49 16.35 2.89
N LEU A 36 8.97 15.38 3.67
CA LEU A 36 7.82 15.62 4.55
C LEU A 36 8.16 16.65 5.65
N ALA A 37 9.31 16.52 6.28
CA ALA A 37 9.78 17.49 7.31
C ALA A 37 11.29 17.46 7.44
N PRO A 38 11.91 18.58 7.93
CA PRO A 38 13.36 18.69 8.05
C PRO A 38 14.02 17.70 9.03
N ASP A 39 13.25 17.15 9.96
CA ASP A 39 13.69 16.21 11.01
C ASP A 39 13.49 14.74 10.62
N VAL A 40 13.03 14.45 9.41
CA VAL A 40 12.93 13.08 8.92
C VAL A 40 14.33 12.51 8.68
N ASP A 41 14.62 11.38 9.32
CA ASP A 41 15.88 10.65 9.13
C ASP A 41 15.93 9.98 7.74
N PRO A 42 16.93 10.32 6.90
CA PRO A 42 17.03 9.75 5.55
C PRO A 42 17.25 8.23 5.55
N GLY A 43 17.86 7.67 6.60
CA GLY A 43 18.06 6.23 6.74
C GLY A 43 16.75 5.50 7.04
N GLU A 44 15.88 6.09 7.90
CA GLU A 44 14.52 5.55 8.12
C GLU A 44 13.69 5.62 6.84
N ALA A 45 13.76 6.73 6.10
CA ALA A 45 13.05 6.89 4.83
C ALA A 45 13.50 5.87 3.78
N GLU A 46 14.80 5.61 3.66
CA GLU A 46 15.35 4.58 2.77
C GLU A 46 14.87 3.19 3.19
N LEU A 47 15.02 2.84 4.48
CA LEU A 47 14.63 1.54 5.01
C LEU A 47 13.14 1.27 4.83
N LEU A 48 12.29 2.27 5.09
CA LEU A 48 10.85 2.19 4.86
C LEU A 48 10.54 1.97 3.38
N SER A 49 11.14 2.76 2.50
CA SER A 49 10.90 2.68 1.07
C SER A 49 11.27 1.31 0.49
N VAL A 50 12.46 0.81 0.80
CA VAL A 50 12.92 -0.53 0.38
C VAL A 50 12.00 -1.61 0.92
N THR A 51 11.66 -1.56 2.21
CA THR A 51 10.82 -2.57 2.86
C THR A 51 9.42 -2.59 2.25
N ALA A 52 8.79 -1.44 2.02
CA ALA A 52 7.45 -1.36 1.45
C ALA A 52 7.39 -1.94 0.02
N HIS A 53 8.36 -1.60 -0.85
CA HIS A 53 8.42 -2.14 -2.21
C HIS A 53 8.66 -3.65 -2.22
N THR A 54 9.63 -4.11 -1.43
CA THR A 54 9.98 -5.54 -1.35
C THR A 54 8.82 -6.35 -0.77
N ALA A 55 8.18 -5.86 0.29
CA ALA A 55 7.00 -6.47 0.90
C ALA A 55 5.86 -6.60 -0.12
N SER A 56 5.51 -5.52 -0.81
CA SER A 56 4.44 -5.51 -1.81
C SER A 56 4.66 -6.57 -2.89
N ARG A 57 5.87 -6.68 -3.43
CA ARG A 57 6.25 -7.69 -4.43
C ARG A 57 6.21 -9.11 -3.88
N SER A 58 6.68 -9.31 -2.65
CA SER A 58 6.67 -10.63 -2.01
C SER A 58 5.25 -11.12 -1.80
N LEU A 59 4.37 -10.26 -1.29
CA LEU A 59 2.98 -10.57 -1.02
C LEU A 59 2.19 -10.94 -2.29
N ALA A 60 2.45 -10.27 -3.43
CA ALA A 60 1.83 -10.64 -4.69
C ALA A 60 2.15 -12.10 -5.10
N ARG A 61 3.40 -12.53 -4.87
CA ARG A 61 3.81 -13.93 -5.11
C ARG A 61 3.21 -14.87 -4.08
N GLU A 62 3.25 -14.51 -2.80
CA GLU A 62 2.72 -15.30 -1.69
C GLU A 62 1.21 -15.54 -1.84
N TYR A 63 0.45 -14.50 -2.21
CA TYR A 63 -1.00 -14.60 -2.41
C TYR A 63 -1.40 -15.22 -3.75
N GLY A 64 -0.40 -15.57 -4.59
CA GLY A 64 -0.64 -16.15 -5.91
C GLY A 64 -1.47 -15.21 -6.78
N LEU A 65 -1.13 -13.92 -6.77
CA LEU A 65 -1.86 -12.94 -7.58
C LEU A 65 -1.89 -13.37 -9.04
N VAL A 66 -3.10 -13.40 -9.58
CA VAL A 66 -3.36 -13.72 -10.98
C VAL A 66 -3.82 -12.45 -11.68
N TRP A 67 -3.41 -12.20 -12.87
CA TRP A 67 -3.79 -11.13 -13.79
C TRP A 67 -3.97 -9.73 -13.17
N CYS A 68 -4.99 -9.47 -12.35
CA CYS A 68 -5.22 -8.16 -11.72
C CYS A 68 -5.89 -8.29 -10.34
N PRO A 69 -5.78 -7.25 -9.47
CA PRO A 69 -6.35 -7.26 -8.13
C PRO A 69 -7.86 -7.49 -8.08
N ALA A 70 -8.62 -6.87 -8.98
CA ALA A 70 -10.07 -7.05 -9.03
C ALA A 70 -10.46 -8.50 -9.33
N PHE A 71 -9.75 -9.18 -10.24
CA PHE A 71 -9.98 -10.58 -10.52
C PHE A 71 -9.56 -11.48 -9.35
N GLN A 72 -8.51 -11.14 -8.63
CA GLN A 72 -8.15 -11.81 -7.38
C GLN A 72 -9.29 -11.75 -6.36
N ASN A 73 -9.94 -10.59 -6.21
CA ASN A 73 -11.10 -10.44 -5.33
C ASN A 73 -12.26 -11.39 -5.73
N VAL A 74 -12.54 -11.50 -7.02
CA VAL A 74 -13.56 -12.48 -7.53
C VAL A 74 -13.18 -13.90 -7.11
N LEU A 75 -11.93 -14.31 -7.29
CA LEU A 75 -11.46 -15.65 -6.90
C LEU A 75 -11.56 -15.90 -5.39
N ILE A 76 -11.36 -14.88 -4.56
CA ILE A 76 -11.53 -14.96 -3.11
C ILE A 76 -13.02 -15.16 -2.77
N HIS A 77 -13.91 -14.37 -3.36
CA HIS A 77 -15.35 -14.53 -3.16
C HIS A 77 -15.87 -15.92 -3.60
N MET A 78 -15.27 -16.50 -4.63
CA MET A 78 -15.57 -17.86 -5.10
C MET A 78 -14.91 -18.95 -4.23
N GLY A 79 -14.18 -18.63 -3.17
CA GLY A 79 -13.44 -19.58 -2.34
C GLY A 79 -12.24 -20.24 -3.03
N LYS A 80 -11.81 -19.73 -4.19
CA LYS A 80 -10.66 -20.25 -4.95
C LYS A 80 -9.32 -19.67 -4.48
N ARG A 81 -9.34 -18.60 -3.71
CA ARG A 81 -8.21 -17.94 -3.07
C ARG A 81 -8.59 -17.53 -1.66
N GLN A 82 -7.61 -17.44 -0.77
CA GLN A 82 -7.82 -17.07 0.64
C GLN A 82 -7.42 -15.62 0.92
N ARG A 83 -6.46 -15.07 0.17
CA ARG A 83 -5.85 -13.77 0.41
C ARG A 83 -5.67 -12.97 -0.87
N GLY A 84 -5.48 -11.65 -0.70
CA GLY A 84 -5.19 -10.74 -1.81
C GLY A 84 -6.07 -9.51 -1.88
N TYR A 85 -6.96 -9.28 -0.90
CA TYR A 85 -7.67 -8.00 -0.72
C TYR A 85 -6.70 -6.87 -0.32
N CYS A 86 -7.11 -5.63 -0.54
CA CYS A 86 -6.37 -4.44 -0.10
C CYS A 86 -5.99 -4.51 1.39
N GLY A 87 -6.93 -4.86 2.26
CA GLY A 87 -6.69 -5.02 3.70
C GLY A 87 -5.62 -6.06 4.03
N HIS A 88 -5.55 -7.18 3.30
CA HIS A 88 -4.49 -8.19 3.47
C HIS A 88 -3.10 -7.61 3.16
N TYR A 89 -2.98 -6.82 2.07
CA TYR A 89 -1.73 -6.14 1.72
C TYR A 89 -1.36 -5.09 2.76
N THR A 90 -2.32 -4.26 3.15
CA THR A 90 -2.12 -3.17 4.12
C THR A 90 -1.63 -3.72 5.46
N ARG A 91 -2.29 -4.76 5.97
CA ARG A 91 -1.88 -5.45 7.20
C ARG A 91 -0.47 -6.02 7.08
N ALA A 92 -0.20 -6.82 6.07
CA ALA A 92 1.07 -7.54 5.95
C ALA A 92 2.26 -6.61 5.64
N ILE A 93 2.05 -5.49 4.94
CA ILE A 93 3.05 -4.43 4.78
C ILE A 93 3.20 -3.69 6.11
N GLY A 94 2.10 -3.35 6.80
CA GLY A 94 2.10 -2.69 8.10
C GLY A 94 2.89 -3.47 9.15
N GLU A 95 2.71 -4.80 9.24
CA GLU A 95 3.48 -5.67 10.13
C GLU A 95 4.99 -5.53 9.89
N ARG A 96 5.43 -5.50 8.62
CA ARG A 96 6.85 -5.38 8.25
C ARG A 96 7.40 -3.97 8.54
N LEU A 97 6.63 -2.92 8.25
CA LEU A 97 7.04 -1.55 8.52
C LEU A 97 7.05 -1.22 10.02
N LYS A 98 6.07 -1.72 10.77
CA LYS A 98 6.01 -1.62 12.23
C LYS A 98 7.27 -2.21 12.88
N ALA A 99 7.78 -3.33 12.37
CA ALA A 99 8.99 -3.97 12.87
C ALA A 99 10.25 -3.09 12.74
N LEU A 100 10.24 -2.07 11.89
CA LEU A 100 11.35 -1.12 11.72
C LEU A 100 11.51 -0.17 12.92
N LYS A 101 10.47 -0.01 13.76
CA LYS A 101 10.46 0.87 14.94
C LYS A 101 10.90 2.30 14.61
N LEU A 102 10.27 2.88 13.58
CA LEU A 102 10.57 4.21 13.07
C LEU A 102 10.44 5.28 14.18
N LYS A 103 11.30 6.28 14.15
CA LYS A 103 11.36 7.36 15.15
C LYS A 103 10.90 8.72 14.61
N THR A 104 11.16 8.98 13.34
CA THR A 104 10.86 10.26 12.68
C THR A 104 9.65 10.19 11.76
N LEU A 105 9.27 8.97 11.34
CA LEU A 105 8.11 8.68 10.52
C LEU A 105 7.04 7.96 11.34
N VAL A 106 5.76 8.22 11.02
CA VAL A 106 4.59 7.64 11.68
C VAL A 106 3.74 6.90 10.66
N LEU A 107 3.30 5.70 11.03
CA LEU A 107 2.43 4.88 10.20
C LEU A 107 0.97 5.10 10.62
N HIS A 108 0.10 5.28 9.64
CA HIS A 108 -1.34 5.35 9.82
C HIS A 108 -2.03 4.32 8.93
N TRP A 109 -3.21 3.88 9.34
CA TRP A 109 -4.08 3.07 8.48
C TRP A 109 -5.09 3.99 7.80
N GLY A 110 -5.07 4.04 6.49
CA GLY A 110 -6.04 4.76 5.68
C GLY A 110 -7.10 3.81 5.12
N ALA A 111 -8.36 4.21 5.24
CA ALA A 111 -9.50 3.55 4.60
C ALA A 111 -10.25 4.54 3.72
N ALA A 112 -10.53 4.16 2.49
CA ALA A 112 -11.43 4.89 1.59
C ALA A 112 -12.72 4.10 1.46
N PHE A 113 -13.88 4.77 1.52
CA PHE A 113 -15.21 4.18 1.41
C PHE A 113 -15.46 3.02 2.40
N ALA A 114 -14.96 3.15 3.63
CA ALA A 114 -15.03 2.12 4.65
C ALA A 114 -16.45 1.58 4.84
N GLY A 115 -16.58 0.25 4.97
CA GLY A 115 -17.87 -0.45 5.12
C GLY A 115 -18.66 -0.61 3.83
N THR A 116 -18.12 -0.24 2.67
CA THR A 116 -18.78 -0.41 1.37
C THR A 116 -18.07 -1.46 0.49
N ILE A 117 -18.70 -1.85 -0.62
CA ILE A 117 -18.08 -2.77 -1.58
C ILE A 117 -16.84 -2.17 -2.29
N ASP A 118 -16.75 -0.84 -2.30
CA ASP A 118 -15.65 -0.11 -2.92
C ASP A 118 -14.56 0.25 -1.89
N GLU A 119 -14.63 -0.32 -0.68
CA GLU A 119 -13.62 -0.10 0.35
C GLU A 119 -12.22 -0.43 -0.15
N ASN A 120 -11.31 0.51 0.02
CA ASN A 120 -9.89 0.27 -0.14
C ASN A 120 -9.12 0.65 1.14
N ASN A 121 -8.13 -0.14 1.47
CA ASN A 121 -7.24 0.06 2.60
C ASN A 121 -5.81 0.28 2.13
N CYS A 122 -5.10 1.20 2.77
CA CYS A 122 -3.69 1.47 2.52
C CYS A 122 -2.97 1.88 3.80
N LEU A 123 -1.65 1.95 3.76
CA LEU A 123 -0.89 2.68 4.77
C LEU A 123 -0.70 4.13 4.32
N VAL A 124 -0.68 5.02 5.29
CA VAL A 124 -0.28 6.42 5.09
C VAL A 124 0.90 6.71 6.01
N VAL A 125 1.92 7.36 5.49
CA VAL A 125 3.14 7.70 6.25
C VAL A 125 3.24 9.20 6.34
N THR A 126 3.38 9.72 7.57
CA THR A 126 3.62 11.14 7.85
C THR A 126 4.96 11.32 8.55
N ALA A 127 5.49 12.54 8.59
CA ALA A 127 6.47 12.88 9.58
C ALA A 127 5.80 13.00 10.97
N ARG A 128 6.57 12.90 12.06
CA ARG A 128 6.08 12.74 13.44
C ARG A 128 5.07 13.78 13.84
N ASN A 129 5.02 14.94 13.51
CA ASN A 129 4.10 15.99 13.98
C ASN A 129 3.19 16.50 12.85
N GLN A 130 3.03 15.72 11.79
CA GLN A 130 2.18 16.09 10.68
C GLN A 130 0.81 15.39 10.78
N PRO A 131 -0.27 16.05 10.33
CA PRO A 131 -1.58 15.44 10.25
C PRO A 131 -1.61 14.36 9.14
N PHE A 132 -2.55 13.43 9.26
CA PHE A 132 -2.77 12.33 8.33
C PHE A 132 -2.89 12.79 6.87
N GLU A 133 -3.55 13.91 6.64
CA GLU A 133 -3.82 14.46 5.30
C GLU A 133 -2.56 14.92 4.55
N ASP A 134 -1.48 15.19 5.26
CA ASP A 134 -0.19 15.59 4.66
C ASP A 134 0.71 14.40 4.33
N GLY A 135 0.24 13.18 4.58
CA GLY A 135 0.99 11.96 4.43
C GLY A 135 1.14 11.47 3.00
N ILE A 136 1.91 10.39 2.87
CA ILE A 136 2.15 9.65 1.64
C ILE A 136 1.41 8.30 1.72
N VAL A 137 0.53 8.04 0.77
CA VAL A 137 -0.17 6.76 0.58
C VAL A 137 0.81 5.69 0.12
N LEU A 138 0.73 4.51 0.72
CA LEU A 138 1.44 3.29 0.30
C LEU A 138 0.40 2.17 0.08
N ASP A 139 0.16 1.81 -1.17
CA ASP A 139 -0.83 0.82 -1.57
C ASP A 139 -0.18 -0.33 -2.35
N GLY A 140 -0.07 -1.50 -1.74
CA GLY A 140 0.50 -2.70 -2.34
C GLY A 140 -0.47 -3.45 -3.24
N TRP A 141 -1.78 -3.20 -3.10
CA TRP A 141 -2.84 -3.93 -3.82
C TRP A 141 -3.11 -3.36 -5.21
N ARG A 142 -3.32 -2.06 -5.31
CA ARG A 142 -3.84 -1.33 -6.48
C ARG A 142 -3.12 -1.63 -7.80
N ARG A 143 -1.81 -1.86 -7.76
CA ARG A 143 -0.95 -2.15 -8.93
C ARG A 143 -0.43 -3.59 -8.94
N GLY A 144 -1.20 -4.50 -8.34
CA GLY A 144 -0.88 -5.92 -8.40
C GLY A 144 0.47 -6.28 -7.79
N GLY A 145 0.74 -5.84 -6.57
CA GLY A 145 1.99 -6.09 -5.86
C GLY A 145 3.17 -5.19 -6.29
N ARG A 146 2.97 -4.29 -7.25
CA ARG A 146 3.86 -3.15 -7.44
C ARG A 146 3.37 -2.02 -6.54
N LEU A 147 4.17 -1.63 -5.56
CA LEU A 147 3.79 -0.56 -4.64
C LEU A 147 3.37 0.69 -5.42
N PHE A 148 2.12 1.13 -5.22
CA PHE A 148 1.68 2.46 -5.60
C PHE A 148 1.90 3.39 -4.42
N TRP A 149 2.37 4.60 -4.68
CA TRP A 149 2.52 5.63 -3.66
C TRP A 149 2.35 7.03 -4.27
N CYS A 150 1.80 7.93 -3.52
CA CYS A 150 1.68 9.36 -3.85
C CYS A 150 1.39 10.17 -2.58
N ALA A 151 1.52 11.49 -2.63
CA ALA A 151 0.97 12.34 -1.58
C ALA A 151 -0.55 12.12 -1.49
N LEU A 152 -1.11 11.97 -0.29
CA LEU A 152 -2.52 11.65 -0.05
C LEU A 152 -3.44 12.65 -0.78
N LYS A 153 -3.14 13.94 -0.71
CA LYS A 153 -3.88 15.02 -1.39
C LYS A 153 -3.82 14.96 -2.93
N LYS A 154 -2.93 14.13 -3.50
CA LYS A 154 -2.75 13.97 -4.95
C LYS A 154 -3.24 12.61 -5.45
N ASP A 155 -3.87 11.82 -4.61
CA ASP A 155 -4.44 10.53 -5.02
C ASP A 155 -5.75 10.72 -5.78
N SER A 156 -5.63 10.99 -7.07
CA SER A 156 -6.77 11.26 -7.95
C SER A 156 -7.74 10.09 -8.12
N GLU A 157 -7.31 8.87 -7.85
CA GLU A 157 -8.17 7.67 -7.87
C GLU A 157 -9.17 7.68 -6.71
N TYR A 158 -8.82 8.36 -5.61
CA TYR A 158 -9.65 8.54 -4.41
C TYR A 158 -9.92 10.02 -4.11
N ASP A 159 -9.75 10.87 -5.12
CA ASP A 159 -10.18 12.26 -5.05
C ASP A 159 -11.69 12.35 -5.30
N SER A 160 -12.37 13.19 -4.53
CA SER A 160 -13.79 13.45 -4.67
C SER A 160 -14.16 14.26 -5.93
N GLY A 161 -13.16 14.69 -6.74
CA GLY A 161 -13.36 15.68 -7.80
C GLY A 161 -13.95 15.17 -9.12
N VAL A 162 -13.51 14.04 -9.67
CA VAL A 162 -13.87 13.65 -11.05
C VAL A 162 -14.86 12.48 -11.09
N ASP A 163 -14.71 11.48 -10.24
CA ASP A 163 -15.65 10.38 -10.07
C ASP A 163 -16.62 10.62 -8.89
N ALA A 164 -16.53 11.78 -8.27
CA ALA A 164 -17.30 12.13 -7.08
C ALA A 164 -18.81 12.03 -7.30
N GLN A 165 -19.31 12.45 -8.46
CA GLN A 165 -20.75 12.33 -8.74
C GLN A 165 -21.21 10.88 -8.82
N TRP A 166 -20.43 10.01 -9.45
CA TRP A 166 -20.79 8.59 -9.55
C TRP A 166 -20.60 7.86 -8.21
N ARG A 167 -19.54 8.15 -7.48
CA ARG A 167 -19.29 7.57 -6.15
C ARG A 167 -20.18 8.19 -5.07
N ALA A 168 -20.42 9.50 -5.09
CA ALA A 168 -21.34 10.16 -4.18
C ALA A 168 -22.79 9.67 -4.35
N SER A 169 -23.21 9.32 -5.56
CA SER A 169 -24.54 8.71 -5.79
C SER A 169 -24.68 7.33 -5.13
N ARG A 170 -23.57 6.61 -4.90
CA ARG A 170 -23.55 5.29 -4.26
C ARG A 170 -23.25 5.34 -2.77
N HIS A 171 -22.43 6.26 -2.29
CA HIS A 171 -21.85 6.24 -0.94
C HIS A 171 -22.05 7.54 -0.15
N GLY A 172 -22.72 8.54 -0.72
CA GLY A 172 -22.89 9.87 -0.12
C GLY A 172 -21.72 10.82 -0.45
N SER A 173 -21.82 12.06 0.02
CA SER A 173 -20.81 13.09 -0.19
C SER A 173 -19.62 12.89 0.74
N TYR A 174 -18.49 12.53 0.20
CA TYR A 174 -17.19 12.55 0.92
C TYR A 174 -16.51 13.91 0.62
N GLY A 175 -15.70 14.39 1.57
CA GLY A 175 -14.95 15.65 1.39
C GLY A 175 -13.91 15.57 0.25
N ILE A 176 -12.88 16.42 0.28
CA ILE A 176 -11.88 16.57 -0.78
C ILE A 176 -11.11 15.26 -1.08
N THR A 177 -11.02 14.35 -0.13
CA THR A 177 -10.48 13.01 -0.32
C THR A 177 -11.40 11.96 0.31
N ALA A 178 -11.48 10.78 -0.32
CA ALA A 178 -12.19 9.64 0.25
C ALA A 178 -11.37 8.94 1.36
N TRP A 179 -10.08 9.22 1.46
CA TRP A 179 -9.22 8.65 2.50
C TRP A 179 -9.54 9.24 3.86
N LYS A 180 -9.80 8.36 4.83
CA LYS A 180 -9.94 8.66 6.25
C LYS A 180 -9.00 7.78 7.04
N GLU A 181 -8.45 8.32 8.11
CA GLU A 181 -7.70 7.52 9.06
C GLU A 181 -8.64 6.55 9.79
N ASP A 182 -8.26 5.27 9.87
CA ASP A 182 -8.90 4.33 10.76
C ASP A 182 -8.14 4.32 12.10
N PRO A 183 -8.71 4.90 13.17
CA PRO A 183 -8.02 5.05 14.42
C PRO A 183 -7.75 3.71 15.12
N LEU A 184 -8.62 2.71 14.91
CA LEU A 184 -8.45 1.38 15.50
C LEU A 184 -7.22 0.69 14.91
N TYR A 185 -7.12 0.59 13.60
CA TYR A 185 -5.99 -0.08 12.96
C TYR A 185 -4.71 0.77 13.00
N THR A 186 -4.80 2.10 13.06
CA THR A 186 -3.66 2.97 13.36
C THR A 186 -3.11 2.66 14.77
N ALA A 187 -3.97 2.51 15.78
CA ALA A 187 -3.52 2.12 17.11
C ALA A 187 -2.80 0.76 17.11
N TRP A 188 -3.26 -0.21 16.30
CA TRP A 188 -2.54 -1.48 16.12
C TRP A 188 -1.13 -1.28 15.53
N LEU A 189 -0.94 -0.38 14.59
CA LEU A 189 0.39 -0.11 14.04
C LEU A 189 1.39 0.37 15.10
N HIS A 190 0.90 0.97 16.20
CA HIS A 190 1.71 1.48 17.32
C HIS A 190 1.72 0.56 18.55
N ASP A 191 0.89 -0.48 18.60
CA ASP A 191 0.88 -1.45 19.69
C ASP A 191 1.90 -2.55 19.47
N TYR A 192 3.10 -2.40 20.05
CA TYR A 192 4.19 -3.37 19.93
C TYR A 192 4.06 -4.53 20.91
N GLU A 193 3.22 -4.42 21.95
CA GLU A 193 3.15 -5.39 23.03
C GLU A 193 2.01 -6.41 22.85
N HIS A 194 0.86 -5.98 22.35
CA HIS A 194 -0.36 -6.78 22.29
C HIS A 194 -0.81 -7.13 20.86
N ALA A 195 0.08 -7.00 19.86
CA ALA A 195 -0.26 -7.18 18.44
C ALA A 195 -0.95 -8.53 18.13
N SER A 196 -0.68 -9.59 18.90
CA SER A 196 -1.29 -10.92 18.72
C SER A 196 -2.75 -11.01 19.18
N GLN A 197 -3.22 -10.08 20.01
CA GLN A 197 -4.57 -10.06 20.58
C GLN A 197 -5.58 -9.30 19.71
N TRP A 198 -5.13 -8.65 18.65
CA TRP A 198 -5.98 -7.82 17.81
C TRP A 198 -6.99 -8.65 17.02
N GLN A 199 -8.26 -8.24 17.11
CA GLN A 199 -9.34 -8.83 16.33
C GLN A 199 -9.47 -8.10 15.00
N TRP A 200 -9.24 -8.85 13.93
CA TRP A 200 -9.31 -8.31 12.57
C TRP A 200 -10.71 -8.47 11.99
N HIS A 201 -11.21 -7.43 11.32
CA HIS A 201 -12.37 -7.54 10.47
C HIS A 201 -12.14 -8.61 9.38
N PRO A 202 -13.15 -9.40 8.95
CA PRO A 202 -12.98 -10.46 7.95
C PRO A 202 -12.30 -10.02 6.65
N ALA A 203 -12.52 -8.78 6.20
CA ALA A 203 -11.87 -8.21 5.01
C ALA A 203 -10.36 -7.95 5.18
N VAL A 204 -9.82 -8.06 6.39
CA VAL A 204 -8.41 -7.78 6.73
C VAL A 204 -7.70 -9.01 7.29
N ARG A 205 -8.44 -10.10 7.58
CA ARG A 205 -7.90 -11.35 8.20
C ARG A 205 -6.96 -12.16 7.31
#